data_65b0c075139b95d159fbdc1a458223aa
#
_entry.id   65b0c075139b95d159fbdc1a458223aa
#
_cell.length_a   1.000
_cell.length_b   1.000
_cell.length_c   1.000
_cell.angle_alpha   90.00
_cell.angle_beta   90.00
_cell.angle_gamma   90.00
#
_symmetry.space_group_name_H-M   'P 1'
#
loop_
_entity.id
_entity.type
_entity.pdbx_description
1 polymer ?
#
loop_
_entity_poly.entity_id
_entity_poly.type
_entity_poly.pdbx_seq_one_letter_code
_entity_poly.pdbx_strand_id
1 'polypeptide(L)'
;IGVVMLYFLVHLHKSFLIKFIPSYFVPNYLTAGYLALGIMGVVALYLSNPDAQIAKFNLGRSQSSANMDVAYLENLSLDAMPVITDFAKNQSATAEAFLLSYLLNDKYQALPKADWRSFNLGRWQGAKALDDFMKQPNQQFSPRDRR
;
A
#
# COMPACT_ATOMS: atom_id res chain seq x y z
N ILE A 1 -19.77 4.54 2.24
CA ILE A 1 -20.41 5.30 1.14
C ILE A 1 -20.45 4.45 -0.13
N GLY A 2 -19.37 3.80 -0.56
CA GLY A 2 -19.32 2.98 -1.78
C GLY A 2 -20.34 1.84 -1.84
N VAL A 3 -20.53 1.11 -0.74
CA VAL A 3 -21.47 -0.03 -0.68
C VAL A 3 -22.92 0.43 -0.82
N VAL A 4 -23.27 1.56 -0.21
CA VAL A 4 -24.62 2.14 -0.31
C VAL A 4 -24.88 2.64 -1.73
N MET A 5 -23.90 3.25 -2.36
CA MET A 5 -23.99 3.75 -3.74
C MET A 5 -24.10 2.58 -4.73
N LEU A 6 -23.36 1.50 -4.52
CA LEU A 6 -23.45 0.27 -5.31
C LEU A 6 -24.84 -0.40 -5.17
N TYR A 7 -25.37 -0.49 -3.93
CA TYR A 7 -26.71 -1.01 -3.65
C TYR A 7 -27.77 -0.16 -4.36
N PHE A 8 -27.64 1.17 -4.30
CA PHE A 8 -28.56 2.10 -4.96
C PHE A 8 -28.52 1.96 -6.49
N LEU A 9 -27.32 1.85 -7.06
CA LEU A 9 -27.14 1.63 -8.51
C LEU A 9 -27.75 0.30 -8.97
N VAL A 10 -27.55 -0.78 -8.22
CA VAL A 10 -28.14 -2.09 -8.52
C VAL A 10 -29.65 -2.05 -8.42
N HIS A 11 -30.19 -1.33 -7.44
CA HIS A 11 -31.64 -1.22 -7.24
C HIS A 11 -32.31 -0.35 -8.32
N LEU A 12 -31.65 0.77 -8.66
CA LEU A 12 -32.08 1.66 -9.75
C LEU A 12 -32.06 0.93 -11.10
N HIS A 13 -31.02 0.15 -11.35
CA HIS A 13 -30.87 -0.63 -12.57
C HIS A 13 -31.89 -1.76 -12.67
N LYS A 14 -32.18 -2.46 -11.57
CA LYS A 14 -33.28 -3.43 -11.51
C LYS A 14 -34.65 -2.76 -11.81
N SER A 15 -34.93 -1.63 -11.17
CA SER A 15 -36.21 -0.93 -11.36
C SER A 15 -36.37 -0.37 -12.79
N PHE A 16 -35.28 0.02 -13.43
CA PHE A 16 -35.27 0.49 -14.82
C PHE A 16 -35.42 -0.65 -15.82
N LEU A 17 -34.67 -1.75 -15.62
CA LEU A 17 -34.70 -2.91 -16.53
C LEU A 17 -36.00 -3.71 -16.45
N ILE A 18 -36.60 -3.84 -15.24
CA ILE A 18 -37.88 -4.57 -15.06
C ILE A 18 -39.02 -3.90 -15.82
N LYS A 19 -38.95 -2.58 -16.08
CA LYS A 19 -39.95 -1.87 -16.87
C LYS A 19 -39.84 -2.15 -18.37
N PHE A 20 -38.67 -2.52 -18.86
CA PHE A 20 -38.41 -2.64 -20.31
C PHE A 20 -38.14 -4.07 -20.78
N ILE A 21 -37.77 -4.99 -19.87
CA ILE A 21 -37.43 -6.36 -20.23
C ILE A 21 -38.31 -7.31 -19.40
N PRO A 22 -39.00 -8.27 -20.04
CA PRO A 22 -39.79 -9.28 -19.33
C PRO A 22 -38.97 -9.99 -18.28
N SER A 23 -39.54 -10.21 -17.09
CA SER A 23 -38.86 -10.70 -15.90
C SER A 23 -38.14 -12.06 -16.06
N TYR A 24 -38.53 -12.86 -17.05
CA TYR A 24 -37.86 -14.11 -17.40
C TYR A 24 -36.58 -13.92 -18.22
N PHE A 25 -36.28 -12.69 -18.64
CA PHE A 25 -35.09 -12.36 -19.44
C PHE A 25 -33.99 -11.65 -18.66
N VAL A 26 -34.20 -11.32 -17.37
CA VAL A 26 -33.11 -10.80 -16.50
C VAL A 26 -32.39 -12.00 -15.89
N PRO A 27 -31.42 -12.54 -16.59
CA PRO A 27 -30.79 -13.77 -16.17
C PRO A 27 -29.96 -13.51 -14.92
N ASN A 28 -29.86 -14.54 -14.05
CA ASN A 28 -29.03 -14.55 -12.83
C ASN A 28 -27.58 -14.14 -13.10
N TYR A 29 -27.10 -14.20 -14.34
CA TYR A 29 -25.74 -13.79 -14.72
C TYR A 29 -25.50 -12.29 -14.64
N LEU A 30 -26.53 -11.44 -14.78
CA LEU A 30 -26.35 -10.00 -14.57
C LEU A 30 -26.03 -9.70 -13.11
N THR A 31 -26.76 -10.31 -12.20
CA THR A 31 -26.50 -10.18 -10.75
C THR A 31 -25.12 -10.78 -10.39
N ALA A 32 -24.80 -11.95 -10.95
CA ALA A 32 -23.49 -12.57 -10.78
C ALA A 32 -22.37 -11.74 -11.38
N GLY A 33 -22.61 -11.10 -12.54
CA GLY A 33 -21.66 -10.20 -13.18
C GLY A 33 -21.34 -8.95 -12.34
N TYR A 34 -22.35 -8.32 -11.76
CA TYR A 34 -22.13 -7.17 -10.85
C TYR A 34 -21.42 -7.59 -9.57
N LEU A 35 -21.75 -8.75 -9.01
CA LEU A 35 -21.04 -9.28 -7.86
C LEU A 35 -19.56 -9.56 -8.19
N ALA A 36 -19.30 -10.20 -9.33
CA ALA A 36 -17.95 -10.48 -9.81
C ALA A 36 -17.15 -9.18 -10.04
N LEU A 37 -17.76 -8.16 -10.65
CA LEU A 37 -17.12 -6.85 -10.83
C LEU A 37 -16.83 -6.17 -9.48
N GLY A 38 -17.73 -6.25 -8.53
CA GLY A 38 -17.52 -5.74 -7.17
C GLY A 38 -16.35 -6.43 -6.47
N ILE A 39 -16.30 -7.76 -6.53
CA ILE A 39 -15.20 -8.56 -5.96
C ILE A 39 -13.89 -8.21 -6.67
N MET A 40 -13.87 -8.16 -8.00
CA MET A 40 -12.68 -7.78 -8.76
C MET A 40 -12.19 -6.37 -8.40
N GLY A 41 -13.11 -5.41 -8.21
CA GLY A 41 -12.77 -4.06 -7.77
C GLY A 41 -12.10 -4.05 -6.39
N VAL A 42 -12.61 -4.80 -5.44
CA VAL A 42 -12.01 -4.94 -4.09
C VAL A 42 -10.64 -5.60 -4.17
N VAL A 43 -10.51 -6.67 -4.96
CA VAL A 43 -9.22 -7.36 -5.17
C VAL A 43 -8.21 -6.43 -5.85
N ALA A 44 -8.62 -5.66 -6.85
CA ALA A 44 -7.76 -4.69 -7.52
C ALA A 44 -7.26 -3.59 -6.55
N LEU A 45 -8.15 -3.07 -5.69
CA LEU A 45 -7.77 -2.11 -4.66
C LEU A 45 -6.79 -2.71 -3.64
N TYR A 46 -7.03 -3.95 -3.22
CA TYR A 46 -6.13 -4.66 -2.33
C TYR A 46 -4.74 -4.90 -2.94
N LEU A 47 -4.69 -5.27 -4.22
CA LEU A 47 -3.43 -5.52 -4.94
C LEU A 47 -2.72 -4.23 -5.37
N SER A 48 -3.43 -3.11 -5.46
CA SER A 48 -2.85 -1.83 -5.90
C SER A 48 -1.85 -1.23 -4.92
N ASN A 49 -1.84 -1.69 -3.67
CA ASN A 49 -0.95 -1.24 -2.61
C ASN A 49 -0.84 0.30 -2.55
N PRO A 50 -1.88 1.01 -2.10
CA PRO A 50 -1.95 2.47 -2.17
C PRO A 50 -0.81 3.16 -1.41
N ASP A 51 -0.38 2.61 -0.27
CA ASP A 51 0.71 3.18 0.52
C ASP A 51 2.04 3.14 -0.22
N ALA A 52 2.31 2.07 -0.98
CA ALA A 52 3.50 1.99 -1.84
C ALA A 52 3.45 3.01 -2.98
N GLN A 53 2.27 3.24 -3.57
CA GLN A 53 2.12 4.27 -4.63
C GLN A 53 2.32 5.68 -4.07
N ILE A 54 1.77 5.96 -2.89
CA ILE A 54 1.94 7.23 -2.19
C ILE A 54 3.43 7.44 -1.83
N ALA A 55 4.10 6.42 -1.29
CA ALA A 55 5.54 6.49 -1.02
C ALA A 55 6.34 6.80 -2.29
N LYS A 56 6.06 6.09 -3.38
CA LYS A 56 6.73 6.30 -4.67
C LYS A 56 6.54 7.73 -5.19
N PHE A 57 5.32 8.26 -5.09
CA PHE A 57 5.03 9.63 -5.51
C PHE A 57 5.77 10.66 -4.65
N ASN A 58 5.77 10.48 -3.35
CA ASN A 58 6.43 11.39 -2.39
C ASN A 58 7.95 11.40 -2.57
N LEU A 59 8.54 10.20 -2.68
CA LEU A 59 9.98 10.04 -2.93
C LEU A 59 10.39 10.55 -4.32
N GLY A 60 9.55 10.37 -5.36
CA GLY A 60 9.78 10.93 -6.68
C GLY A 60 9.81 12.46 -6.70
N ARG A 61 8.97 13.10 -5.89
CA ARG A 61 8.95 14.57 -5.74
C ARG A 61 10.20 15.09 -5.04
N SER A 62 10.76 14.36 -4.09
CA SER A 62 11.95 14.79 -3.36
C SER A 62 13.18 14.91 -4.25
N GLN A 63 13.24 14.16 -5.35
CA GLN A 63 14.30 14.28 -6.33
C GLN A 63 14.25 15.59 -7.14
N SER A 64 13.10 16.23 -7.23
CA SER A 64 12.88 17.46 -7.98
C SER A 64 12.75 18.71 -7.11
N SER A 65 12.42 18.55 -5.83
CA SER A 65 12.25 19.67 -4.88
C SER A 65 12.83 19.26 -3.52
N ALA A 66 13.69 20.07 -2.97
CA ALA A 66 14.61 19.80 -1.87
C ALA A 66 14.01 19.35 -0.51
N ASN A 67 12.74 18.98 -0.42
CA ASN A 67 12.11 18.60 0.84
C ASN A 67 11.35 17.29 0.71
N MET A 68 11.96 16.21 1.16
CA MET A 68 11.29 14.94 1.40
C MET A 68 10.49 15.03 2.71
N ASP A 69 9.20 14.71 2.67
CA ASP A 69 8.36 14.65 3.85
C ASP A 69 8.54 13.29 4.56
N VAL A 70 9.59 13.21 5.38
CA VAL A 70 9.92 12.00 6.15
C VAL A 70 8.84 11.69 7.18
N ALA A 71 8.24 12.72 7.79
CA ALA A 71 7.17 12.55 8.77
C ALA A 71 5.93 11.90 8.17
N TYR A 72 5.65 12.22 6.91
CA TYR A 72 4.59 11.54 6.17
C TYR A 72 4.93 10.07 5.88
N LEU A 73 6.17 9.78 5.46
CA LEU A 73 6.62 8.40 5.19
C LEU A 73 6.58 7.53 6.46
N GLU A 74 6.83 8.12 7.63
CA GLU A 74 6.74 7.43 8.92
C GLU A 74 5.32 6.91 9.22
N ASN A 75 4.30 7.60 8.76
CA ASN A 75 2.90 7.21 8.98
C ASN A 75 2.39 6.13 8.01
N LEU A 76 3.15 5.79 6.98
CA LEU A 76 2.76 4.75 6.02
C LEU A 76 2.85 3.35 6.65
N SER A 77 2.05 2.45 6.12
CA SER A 77 2.05 1.04 6.52
C SER A 77 3.33 0.31 6.08
N LEU A 78 3.52 -0.90 6.59
CA LEU A 78 4.64 -1.75 6.18
C LEU A 78 4.62 -2.09 4.68
N ASP A 79 3.47 -1.98 4.04
CA ASP A 79 3.29 -2.24 2.61
C ASP A 79 4.09 -1.27 1.73
N ALA A 80 4.43 -0.07 2.24
CA ALA A 80 5.26 0.91 1.56
C ALA A 80 6.77 0.62 1.68
N MET A 81 7.18 -0.22 2.60
CA MET A 81 8.61 -0.44 2.92
C MET A 81 9.44 -0.93 1.74
N PRO A 82 8.98 -1.82 0.83
CA PRO A 82 9.76 -2.21 -0.33
C PRO A 82 10.19 -1.01 -1.18
N VAL A 83 9.31 -0.03 -1.36
CA VAL A 83 9.60 1.19 -2.16
C VAL A 83 10.58 2.10 -1.41
N ILE A 84 10.37 2.29 -0.10
CA ILE A 84 11.20 3.17 0.71
C ILE A 84 12.62 2.58 0.86
N THR A 85 12.75 1.27 1.09
CA THR A 85 14.05 0.61 1.19
C THR A 85 14.81 0.62 -0.13
N ASP A 86 14.12 0.43 -1.26
CA ASP A 86 14.75 0.50 -2.58
C ASP A 86 15.25 1.92 -2.88
N PHE A 87 14.45 2.93 -2.56
CA PHE A 87 14.88 4.32 -2.68
C PHE A 87 16.09 4.62 -1.79
N ALA A 88 16.07 4.20 -0.52
CA ALA A 88 17.16 4.43 0.41
C ALA A 88 18.49 3.79 -0.03
N LYS A 89 18.44 2.60 -0.66
CA LYS A 89 19.62 1.93 -1.23
C LYS A 89 20.31 2.73 -2.34
N ASN A 90 19.53 3.48 -3.06
CA ASN A 90 20.01 4.25 -4.23
C ASN A 90 20.42 5.69 -3.85
N GLN A 91 20.24 6.10 -2.60
CA GLN A 91 20.66 7.43 -2.14
C GLN A 91 22.14 7.44 -1.73
N SER A 92 22.85 8.45 -2.18
CA SER A 92 24.17 8.78 -1.64
C SER A 92 24.05 9.24 -0.17
N ALA A 93 25.16 9.31 0.56
CA ALA A 93 25.20 9.72 1.97
C ALA A 93 24.77 11.19 2.17
N THR A 94 23.48 11.44 2.08
CA THR A 94 22.82 12.73 2.28
C THR A 94 22.10 12.77 3.63
N ALA A 95 21.67 13.96 4.05
CA ALA A 95 20.84 14.12 5.24
C ALA A 95 19.54 13.32 5.13
N GLU A 96 18.94 13.26 3.94
CA GLU A 96 17.73 12.48 3.67
C GLU A 96 17.99 10.97 3.81
N ALA A 97 19.12 10.48 3.32
CA ALA A 97 19.50 9.07 3.49
C ALA A 97 19.64 8.71 4.97
N PHE A 98 20.18 9.62 5.78
CA PHE A 98 20.27 9.43 7.23
C PHE A 98 18.89 9.38 7.88
N LEU A 99 18.00 10.32 7.54
CA LEU A 99 16.63 10.34 8.08
C LEU A 99 15.84 9.08 7.67
N LEU A 100 15.99 8.63 6.42
CA LEU A 100 15.37 7.39 5.96
C LEU A 100 15.90 6.16 6.70
N SER A 101 17.22 6.07 6.93
CA SER A 101 17.80 4.95 7.67
C SER A 101 17.31 4.90 9.11
N TYR A 102 17.14 6.06 9.75
CA TYR A 102 16.54 6.16 11.07
C TYR A 102 15.10 5.68 11.09
N LEU A 103 14.28 6.15 10.15
CA LEU A 103 12.89 5.72 9.97
C LEU A 103 12.79 4.21 9.75
N LEU A 104 13.63 3.67 8.85
CA LEU A 104 13.63 2.23 8.56
C LEU A 104 14.05 1.39 9.76
N ASN A 105 15.03 1.87 10.55
CA ASN A 105 15.41 1.20 11.78
C ASN A 105 14.29 1.20 12.82
N ASP A 106 13.61 2.34 13.01
CA ASP A 106 12.48 2.44 13.93
C ASP A 106 11.34 1.48 13.52
N LYS A 107 10.97 1.47 12.25
CA LYS A 107 10.00 0.52 11.70
C LYS A 107 10.43 -0.95 11.88
N TYR A 108 11.71 -1.24 11.73
CA TYR A 108 12.25 -2.59 11.95
C TYR A 108 12.11 -3.02 13.41
N GLN A 109 12.44 -2.14 14.37
CA GLN A 109 12.27 -2.42 15.79
C GLN A 109 10.80 -2.58 16.21
N ALA A 110 9.90 -1.88 15.52
CA ALA A 110 8.47 -1.93 15.76
C ALA A 110 7.75 -3.10 15.04
N LEU A 111 8.49 -3.97 14.33
CA LEU A 111 7.88 -5.09 13.62
C LEU A 111 7.07 -5.98 14.56
N PRO A 112 5.78 -6.22 14.27
CA PRO A 112 4.97 -7.10 15.08
C PRO A 112 5.48 -8.54 14.97
N LYS A 113 5.40 -9.30 16.08
CA LYS A 113 5.66 -10.74 16.04
C LYS A 113 4.75 -11.41 15.02
N ALA A 114 5.32 -12.29 14.22
CA ALA A 114 4.59 -13.03 13.20
C ALA A 114 3.46 -13.85 13.85
N ASP A 115 2.21 -13.51 13.52
CA ASP A 115 1.02 -14.29 13.84
C ASP A 115 0.32 -14.65 12.53
N TRP A 116 0.04 -15.93 12.34
CA TRP A 116 -0.65 -16.44 11.15
C TRP A 116 -2.04 -15.82 10.95
N ARG A 117 -2.70 -15.40 12.05
CA ARG A 117 -4.04 -14.77 12.02
C ARG A 117 -4.02 -13.36 11.43
N SER A 118 -2.88 -12.69 11.54
CA SER A 118 -2.67 -11.34 11.03
C SER A 118 -1.87 -11.32 9.72
N PHE A 119 -1.77 -12.47 9.05
CA PHE A 119 -1.02 -12.57 7.80
C PHE A 119 -1.62 -11.66 6.73
N ASN A 120 -0.77 -10.79 6.21
CA ASN A 120 -1.07 -9.91 5.08
C ASN A 120 0.15 -9.92 4.16
N LEU A 121 -0.07 -10.14 2.87
CA LEU A 121 1.00 -10.27 1.89
C LEU A 121 1.88 -9.02 1.83
N GLY A 122 1.28 -7.82 1.83
CA GLY A 122 2.01 -6.56 1.81
C GLY A 122 2.89 -6.39 3.05
N ARG A 123 2.34 -6.66 4.24
CA ARG A 123 3.11 -6.65 5.49
C ARG A 123 4.28 -7.63 5.48
N TRP A 124 4.07 -8.82 4.95
CA TRP A 124 5.13 -9.81 4.84
C TRP A 124 6.23 -9.33 3.89
N GLN A 125 5.87 -8.78 2.74
CA GLN A 125 6.82 -8.19 1.79
C GLN A 125 7.58 -7.01 2.41
N GLY A 126 6.88 -6.14 3.14
CA GLY A 126 7.47 -5.00 3.83
C GLY A 126 8.45 -5.42 4.92
N ALA A 127 8.08 -6.38 5.76
CA ALA A 127 8.96 -6.92 6.79
C ALA A 127 10.22 -7.57 6.19
N LYS A 128 10.05 -8.32 5.09
CA LYS A 128 11.17 -8.91 4.36
C LYS A 128 12.09 -7.85 3.78
N ALA A 129 11.55 -6.81 3.15
CA ALA A 129 12.33 -5.71 2.57
C ALA A 129 13.15 -4.97 3.65
N LEU A 130 12.56 -4.75 4.84
CA LEU A 130 13.26 -4.17 5.98
C LEU A 130 14.38 -5.09 6.49
N ASP A 131 14.12 -6.37 6.64
CA ASP A 131 15.11 -7.35 7.11
C ASP A 131 16.30 -7.45 6.13
N ASP A 132 16.00 -7.50 4.83
CA ASP A 132 17.03 -7.50 3.77
C ASP A 132 17.83 -6.19 3.74
N PHE A 133 17.20 -5.05 4.02
CA PHE A 133 17.86 -3.76 4.12
C PHE A 133 18.81 -3.70 5.33
N MET A 134 18.34 -4.11 6.49
CA MET A 134 19.13 -4.08 7.73
C MET A 134 20.32 -5.04 7.74
N LYS A 135 20.29 -6.10 6.93
CA LYS A 135 21.39 -7.07 6.79
C LYS A 135 22.52 -6.60 5.86
N GLN A 136 22.32 -5.49 5.12
CA GLN A 136 23.36 -4.98 4.23
C GLN A 136 24.49 -4.26 5.00
N PRO A 137 25.76 -4.69 4.87
CA PRO A 137 26.86 -4.18 5.70
C PRO A 137 27.18 -2.70 5.48
N ASN A 138 26.83 -2.14 4.33
CA ASN A 138 27.13 -0.74 3.96
C ASN A 138 26.11 0.27 4.51
N GLN A 139 25.05 -0.18 5.16
CA GLN A 139 23.96 0.68 5.65
C GLN A 139 23.85 0.71 7.18
N GLN A 140 24.78 0.07 7.89
CA GLN A 140 24.88 0.23 9.33
C GLN A 140 25.44 1.62 9.64
N PHE A 141 24.60 2.64 9.64
CA PHE A 141 24.88 3.90 10.32
C PHE A 141 25.00 3.56 11.82
N SER A 142 26.22 3.25 12.26
CA SER A 142 26.49 3.02 13.66
C SER A 142 26.20 4.30 14.43
N PRO A 143 25.38 4.26 15.50
CA PRO A 143 25.22 5.39 16.41
C PRO A 143 26.53 5.82 17.11
N ARG A 144 27.61 5.06 16.91
CA ARG A 144 28.91 5.27 17.59
C ARG A 144 29.77 6.39 16.98
N ASP A 145 29.45 6.92 15.81
CA ASP A 145 30.26 7.98 15.19
C ASP A 145 29.86 9.40 15.63
N ARG A 146 29.09 9.52 16.71
CA ARG A 146 28.87 10.79 17.41
C ARG A 146 29.80 10.90 18.61
N ARG A 147 31.09 11.18 18.37
CA ARG A 147 31.99 11.77 19.35
C ARG A 147 32.77 12.93 18.74
#